data_aa87304db8b49b7268b9de3aa2fd620b
#
_entry.id   aa87304db8b49b7268b9de3aa2fd620b
#
_cell.length_a   1.000
_cell.length_b   1.000
_cell.length_c   1.000
_cell.angle_alpha   90.00
_cell.angle_beta   90.00
_cell.angle_gamma   90.00
#
_symmetry.space_group_name_H-M   'P 1'
#
loop_
_entity.id
_entity.type
_entity.pdbx_description
1 polymer ?
#
loop_
_entity_poly.entity_id
_entity_poly.type
_entity_poly.pdbx_seq_one_letter_code
_entity_poly.pdbx_strand_id
1 'polypeptide(L)'
;MEGRNNLFPVFLKLEMLETLIVGGGHVGLEKISGLLKSSPGAKITLVARHIQDDIKALAHQHPSVRLQERNFRLWDIWNKDVIILATNDRKLHETVREFTRSKNILINVADTPDLCDFYLGSIITKGNLKIGVSTNGKSPTIAKRMREYLEEALPEDTNVLLDNMQKIRDQIKGDFNEKVKVLNEVTSSWLKGKE
;
A
#
# COMPACT_ATOMS: atom_id res chain seq x y z
N MET A 1 -19.48 4.35 -20.43
CA MET A 1 -18.24 3.63 -20.08
C MET A 1 -18.41 2.89 -18.74
N GLU A 2 -19.45 2.06 -18.67
CA GLU A 2 -19.70 1.21 -17.51
C GLU A 2 -18.74 0.02 -17.52
N GLY A 3 -18.02 -0.20 -16.44
CA GLY A 3 -17.22 -1.41 -16.21
C GLY A 3 -15.69 -1.26 -16.16
N ARG A 4 -15.13 -0.09 -16.49
CA ARG A 4 -13.68 0.12 -16.42
C ARG A 4 -13.25 0.58 -15.03
N ASN A 5 -12.10 0.09 -14.56
CA ASN A 5 -11.45 0.61 -13.37
C ASN A 5 -10.79 1.97 -13.71
N ASN A 6 -11.27 3.04 -13.09
CA ASN A 6 -10.79 4.41 -13.30
C ASN A 6 -9.84 4.89 -12.18
N LEU A 7 -9.45 4.00 -11.25
CA LEU A 7 -8.51 4.36 -10.19
C LEU A 7 -7.11 4.61 -10.78
N PHE A 8 -6.48 5.69 -10.37
CA PHE A 8 -5.09 5.96 -10.72
C PHE A 8 -4.16 5.27 -9.72
N PRO A 9 -3.29 4.34 -10.16
CA PRO A 9 -2.38 3.63 -9.27
C PRO A 9 -1.22 4.52 -8.84
N VAL A 10 -0.95 4.56 -7.53
CA VAL A 10 0.18 5.28 -6.92
C VAL A 10 0.86 4.41 -5.87
N PHE A 11 2.16 4.63 -5.65
CA PHE A 11 2.93 4.04 -4.56
C PHE A 11 3.33 5.13 -3.58
N LEU A 12 2.79 5.07 -2.35
CA LEU A 12 3.07 6.02 -1.30
C LEU A 12 4.33 5.63 -0.53
N LYS A 13 5.19 6.60 -0.23
CA LYS A 13 6.36 6.44 0.65
C LYS A 13 5.92 6.63 2.11
N LEU A 14 5.38 5.59 2.74
CA LEU A 14 4.81 5.67 4.07
C LEU A 14 5.83 5.99 5.17
N GLU A 15 7.12 5.79 4.92
CA GLU A 15 8.19 6.26 5.80
C GLU A 15 8.32 7.79 5.86
N MET A 16 7.77 8.49 4.85
CA MET A 16 7.75 9.96 4.78
C MET A 16 6.41 10.56 5.23
N LEU A 17 5.38 9.73 5.39
CA LEU A 17 4.00 10.15 5.69
C LEU A 17 3.59 9.71 7.10
N GLU A 18 2.88 10.57 7.81
CA GLU A 18 2.28 10.23 9.09
C GLU A 18 0.94 9.52 8.89
N THR A 19 0.89 8.24 9.20
CA THR A 19 -0.32 7.41 9.05
C THR A 19 -1.02 7.21 10.38
N LEU A 20 -2.33 7.42 10.42
CA LEU A 20 -3.19 7.11 11.55
C LEU A 20 -4.08 5.91 11.22
N ILE A 21 -4.11 4.92 12.11
CA ILE A 21 -5.10 3.83 12.08
C ILE A 21 -6.01 3.98 13.29
N VAL A 22 -7.31 3.99 13.08
CA VAL A 22 -8.31 4.01 14.16
C VAL A 22 -9.03 2.66 14.19
N GLY A 23 -8.82 1.91 15.26
CA GLY A 23 -9.35 0.56 15.44
C GLY A 23 -8.26 -0.47 15.72
N GLY A 24 -8.40 -1.25 16.81
CA GLY A 24 -7.42 -2.22 17.30
C GLY A 24 -7.88 -3.67 17.23
N GLY A 25 -8.95 -3.97 16.49
CA GLY A 25 -9.49 -5.31 16.26
C GLY A 25 -8.89 -6.00 15.03
N HIS A 26 -9.56 -7.07 14.55
CA HIS A 26 -9.12 -7.85 13.39
C HIS A 26 -8.87 -7.02 12.13
N VAL A 27 -9.76 -6.07 11.82
CA VAL A 27 -9.60 -5.19 10.66
C VAL A 27 -8.37 -4.28 10.85
N GLY A 28 -8.17 -3.74 12.05
CA GLY A 28 -6.99 -2.95 12.38
C GLY A 28 -5.70 -3.75 12.22
N LEU A 29 -5.68 -5.01 12.70
CA LEU A 29 -4.56 -5.93 12.53
C LEU A 29 -4.27 -6.22 11.05
N GLU A 30 -5.31 -6.50 10.26
CA GLU A 30 -5.16 -6.70 8.80
C GLU A 30 -4.51 -5.49 8.14
N LYS A 31 -5.00 -4.27 8.45
CA LYS A 31 -4.48 -3.05 7.82
C LYS A 31 -3.04 -2.76 8.22
N ILE A 32 -2.72 -2.78 9.52
CA ILE A 32 -1.35 -2.52 9.97
C ILE A 32 -0.36 -3.58 9.45
N SER A 33 -0.76 -4.86 9.46
CA SER A 33 0.08 -5.95 8.93
C SER A 33 0.35 -5.79 7.44
N GLY A 34 -0.69 -5.45 6.65
CA GLY A 34 -0.56 -5.20 5.21
C GLY A 34 0.38 -4.02 4.90
N LEU A 35 0.26 -2.92 5.65
CA LEU A 35 1.13 -1.76 5.50
C LEU A 35 2.58 -2.08 5.83
N LEU A 36 2.84 -2.72 6.98
CA LEU A 36 4.19 -3.04 7.43
C LEU A 36 4.86 -4.12 6.58
N LYS A 37 4.10 -5.12 6.09
CA LYS A 37 4.60 -6.09 5.11
C LYS A 37 5.08 -5.41 3.83
N SER A 38 4.36 -4.38 3.38
CA SER A 38 4.70 -3.64 2.15
C SER A 38 5.73 -2.53 2.38
N SER A 39 5.70 -1.88 3.53
CA SER A 39 6.52 -0.71 3.89
C SER A 39 6.96 -0.83 5.34
N PRO A 40 8.03 -1.61 5.66
CA PRO A 40 8.45 -1.89 7.03
C PRO A 40 8.81 -0.64 7.85
N GLY A 41 9.21 0.45 7.19
CA GLY A 41 9.53 1.74 7.80
C GLY A 41 8.35 2.71 7.91
N ALA A 42 7.12 2.27 7.63
CA ALA A 42 5.93 3.13 7.70
C ALA A 42 5.75 3.74 9.10
N LYS A 43 5.54 5.06 9.16
CA LYS A 43 5.24 5.75 10.41
C LYS A 43 3.75 5.62 10.71
N ILE A 44 3.41 4.81 11.70
CA ILE A 44 2.02 4.49 12.03
C ILE A 44 1.73 4.85 13.48
N THR A 45 0.67 5.61 13.70
CA THR A 45 0.01 5.76 15.00
C THR A 45 -1.29 4.97 14.97
N LEU A 46 -1.49 4.01 15.87
CA LEU A 46 -2.73 3.27 16.00
C LEU A 46 -3.43 3.68 17.30
N VAL A 47 -4.68 4.10 17.19
CA VAL A 47 -5.52 4.52 18.32
C VAL A 47 -6.75 3.63 18.41
N ALA A 48 -6.97 3.01 19.57
CA ALA A 48 -8.16 2.19 19.85
C ALA A 48 -8.41 2.09 21.34
N ARG A 49 -9.68 1.84 21.75
CA ARG A 49 -10.03 1.57 23.16
C ARG A 49 -9.40 0.29 23.69
N HIS A 50 -9.29 -0.69 22.80
CA HIS A 50 -8.67 -1.98 23.05
C HIS A 50 -7.81 -2.35 21.85
N ILE A 51 -6.58 -2.76 22.09
CA ILE A 51 -5.62 -3.16 21.06
C ILE A 51 -5.30 -4.63 21.25
N GLN A 52 -5.57 -5.45 20.22
CA GLN A 52 -5.27 -6.87 20.23
C GLN A 52 -3.78 -7.13 20.45
N ASP A 53 -3.45 -8.21 21.15
CA ASP A 53 -2.07 -8.55 21.49
C ASP A 53 -1.19 -8.80 20.27
N ASP A 54 -1.74 -9.31 19.17
CA ASP A 54 -1.05 -9.47 17.90
C ASP A 54 -0.56 -8.11 17.33
N ILE A 55 -1.36 -7.05 17.49
CA ILE A 55 -0.95 -5.69 17.10
C ILE A 55 0.17 -5.17 18.00
N LYS A 56 0.10 -5.46 19.31
CA LYS A 56 1.15 -5.10 20.27
C LYS A 56 2.45 -5.83 19.96
N ALA A 57 2.38 -7.13 19.67
CA ALA A 57 3.54 -7.93 19.25
C ALA A 57 4.16 -7.40 17.95
N LEU A 58 3.34 -7.05 16.98
CA LEU A 58 3.79 -6.46 15.72
C LEU A 58 4.47 -5.10 15.92
N ALA A 59 3.91 -4.24 16.77
CA ALA A 59 4.48 -2.94 17.08
C ALA A 59 5.85 -3.04 17.79
N HIS A 60 6.08 -4.06 18.61
CA HIS A 60 7.39 -4.32 19.22
C HIS A 60 8.50 -4.59 18.18
N GLN A 61 8.16 -5.13 17.03
CA GLN A 61 9.10 -5.41 15.93
C GLN A 61 9.34 -4.19 15.02
N HIS A 62 8.51 -3.15 15.15
CA HIS A 62 8.55 -1.97 14.27
C HIS A 62 8.62 -0.67 15.09
N PRO A 63 9.82 -0.10 15.34
CA PRO A 63 10.00 1.12 16.16
C PRO A 63 9.26 2.36 15.65
N SER A 64 8.87 2.36 14.37
CA SER A 64 8.08 3.44 13.74
C SER A 64 6.58 3.38 14.04
N VAL A 65 6.12 2.32 14.74
CA VAL A 65 4.72 2.14 15.15
C VAL A 65 4.52 2.62 16.58
N ARG A 66 3.53 3.48 16.76
CA ARG A 66 3.09 3.99 18.06
C ARG A 66 1.67 3.53 18.36
N LEU A 67 1.47 2.89 19.49
CA LEU A 67 0.16 2.43 19.96
C LEU A 67 -0.38 3.39 21.02
N GLN A 68 -1.66 3.72 20.93
CA GLN A 68 -2.37 4.52 21.92
C GLN A 68 -3.67 3.82 22.31
N GLU A 69 -3.66 3.10 23.42
CA GLU A 69 -4.84 2.36 23.92
C GLU A 69 -5.76 3.30 24.70
N ARG A 70 -6.60 4.03 23.96
CA ARG A 70 -7.60 4.99 24.45
C ARG A 70 -8.67 5.26 23.40
N ASN A 71 -9.68 6.03 23.79
CA ASN A 71 -10.64 6.55 22.82
C ASN A 71 -9.96 7.45 21.79
N PHE A 72 -10.37 7.29 20.53
CA PHE A 72 -10.03 8.24 19.46
C PHE A 72 -10.61 9.62 19.77
N ARG A 73 -9.90 10.67 19.35
CA ARG A 73 -10.29 12.07 19.46
C ARG A 73 -9.98 12.78 18.14
N LEU A 74 -10.79 13.76 17.74
CA LEU A 74 -10.60 14.44 16.45
C LEU A 74 -9.22 15.09 16.30
N TRP A 75 -8.57 15.51 17.38
CA TRP A 75 -7.22 16.05 17.29
C TRP A 75 -6.12 14.99 16.97
N ASP A 76 -6.43 13.68 17.03
CA ASP A 76 -5.50 12.63 16.59
C ASP A 76 -5.23 12.70 15.08
N ILE A 77 -6.11 13.40 14.34
CA ILE A 77 -5.98 13.64 12.90
C ILE A 77 -4.92 14.70 12.59
N TRP A 78 -4.57 15.55 13.55
CA TRP A 78 -3.63 16.64 13.30
C TRP A 78 -2.25 16.10 12.94
N ASN A 79 -1.63 16.74 11.93
CA ASN A 79 -0.34 16.33 11.37
C ASN A 79 -0.34 14.88 10.85
N LYS A 80 -1.48 14.43 10.29
CA LYS A 80 -1.58 13.16 9.58
C LYS A 80 -1.80 13.39 8.10
N ASP A 81 -1.15 12.56 7.30
CA ASP A 81 -1.24 12.59 5.84
C ASP A 81 -2.22 11.52 5.32
N VAL A 82 -2.27 10.38 6.02
CA VAL A 82 -3.08 9.22 5.67
C VAL A 82 -3.84 8.71 6.88
N ILE A 83 -5.14 8.46 6.72
CA ILE A 83 -5.99 7.91 7.78
C ILE A 83 -6.67 6.64 7.30
N ILE A 84 -6.67 5.63 8.15
CA ILE A 84 -7.35 4.35 7.92
C ILE A 84 -8.32 4.12 9.08
N LEU A 85 -9.62 4.09 8.78
CA LEU A 85 -10.65 3.78 9.76
C LEU A 85 -10.99 2.29 9.68
N ALA A 86 -10.73 1.59 10.77
CA ALA A 86 -10.93 0.14 10.93
C ALA A 86 -11.89 -0.14 12.11
N THR A 87 -12.96 0.63 12.20
CA THR A 87 -14.02 0.51 13.21
C THR A 87 -15.38 0.29 12.54
N ASN A 88 -16.41 -0.06 13.31
CA ASN A 88 -17.78 -0.24 12.81
C ASN A 88 -18.68 0.97 13.09
N ASP A 89 -18.11 2.12 13.44
CA ASP A 89 -18.85 3.34 13.78
C ASP A 89 -18.99 4.27 12.57
N ARG A 90 -20.11 4.12 11.84
CA ARG A 90 -20.38 4.93 10.64
C ARG A 90 -20.46 6.43 10.92
N LYS A 91 -21.00 6.83 12.08
CA LYS A 91 -21.07 8.27 12.44
C LYS A 91 -19.68 8.86 12.64
N LEU A 92 -18.80 8.10 13.28
CA LEU A 92 -17.39 8.46 13.38
C LEU A 92 -16.75 8.60 12.00
N HIS A 93 -17.01 7.63 11.10
CA HIS A 93 -16.47 7.65 9.75
C HIS A 93 -16.88 8.90 8.96
N GLU A 94 -18.14 9.26 8.99
CA GLU A 94 -18.68 10.47 8.32
C GLU A 94 -18.07 11.75 8.91
N THR A 95 -17.99 11.85 10.24
CA THR A 95 -17.37 13.00 10.92
C THR A 95 -15.89 13.15 10.53
N VAL A 96 -15.13 12.04 10.55
CA VAL A 96 -13.72 12.06 10.17
C VAL A 96 -13.57 12.39 8.69
N ARG A 97 -14.46 11.87 7.81
CA ARG A 97 -14.45 12.18 6.38
C ARG A 97 -14.62 13.66 6.08
N GLU A 98 -15.57 14.32 6.74
CA GLU A 98 -15.77 15.76 6.59
C GLU A 98 -14.52 16.55 7.00
N PHE A 99 -13.91 16.17 8.12
CA PHE A 99 -12.71 16.83 8.62
C PHE A 99 -11.51 16.61 7.68
N THR A 100 -11.26 15.38 7.22
CA THR A 100 -10.15 15.05 6.32
C THR A 100 -10.27 15.77 4.98
N ARG A 101 -11.48 15.87 4.45
CA ARG A 101 -11.76 16.58 3.18
C ARG A 101 -11.35 18.05 3.25
N SER A 102 -11.63 18.72 4.38
CA SER A 102 -11.26 20.13 4.57
C SER A 102 -9.75 20.36 4.71
N LYS A 103 -8.98 19.30 4.99
CA LYS A 103 -7.53 19.34 5.22
C LYS A 103 -6.71 18.65 4.13
N ASN A 104 -7.34 18.11 3.08
CA ASN A 104 -6.69 17.35 2.03
C ASN A 104 -5.91 16.12 2.56
N ILE A 105 -6.42 15.47 3.62
CA ILE A 105 -5.84 14.25 4.19
C ILE A 105 -6.47 13.05 3.51
N LEU A 106 -5.66 12.13 3.02
CA LEU A 106 -6.15 10.90 2.38
C LEU A 106 -6.80 9.96 3.39
N ILE A 107 -7.99 9.45 3.07
CA ILE A 107 -8.73 8.54 3.95
C ILE A 107 -9.11 7.24 3.24
N ASN A 108 -8.94 6.14 3.97
CA ASN A 108 -9.52 4.85 3.65
C ASN A 108 -10.42 4.41 4.81
N VAL A 109 -11.62 3.97 4.50
CA VAL A 109 -12.60 3.49 5.47
C VAL A 109 -12.93 2.04 5.14
N ALA A 110 -12.65 1.12 6.07
CA ALA A 110 -12.94 -0.29 5.87
C ALA A 110 -14.44 -0.50 5.59
N ASP A 111 -14.74 -1.33 4.61
CA ASP A 111 -16.08 -1.71 4.17
C ASP A 111 -17.03 -0.55 3.81
N THR A 112 -16.46 0.65 3.55
CA THR A 112 -17.25 1.84 3.23
C THR A 112 -16.64 2.59 2.03
N PRO A 113 -16.74 2.06 0.80
CA PRO A 113 -16.08 2.61 -0.39
C PRO A 113 -16.44 4.07 -0.70
N ASP A 114 -17.66 4.49 -0.41
CA ASP A 114 -18.18 5.85 -0.62
C ASP A 114 -17.47 6.93 0.21
N LEU A 115 -16.78 6.54 1.28
CA LEU A 115 -16.00 7.42 2.13
C LEU A 115 -14.50 7.39 1.86
N CYS A 116 -14.03 6.56 0.90
CA CYS A 116 -12.62 6.39 0.61
C CYS A 116 -12.10 7.33 -0.48
N ASP A 117 -10.88 7.85 -0.29
CA ASP A 117 -10.10 8.52 -1.35
C ASP A 117 -9.23 7.52 -2.12
N PHE A 118 -8.85 6.41 -1.49
CA PHE A 118 -8.01 5.36 -2.08
C PHE A 118 -8.37 3.98 -1.54
N TYR A 119 -7.98 2.95 -2.27
CA TYR A 119 -8.15 1.56 -1.83
C TYR A 119 -6.82 0.89 -1.53
N LEU A 120 -6.83 0.03 -0.51
CA LEU A 120 -5.72 -0.86 -0.20
C LEU A 120 -5.88 -2.14 -1.02
N GLY A 121 -5.20 -2.23 -2.14
CA GLY A 121 -5.21 -3.41 -3.02
C GLY A 121 -4.31 -4.54 -2.53
N SER A 122 -4.36 -5.68 -3.22
CA SER A 122 -3.38 -6.76 -3.02
C SER A 122 -2.03 -6.36 -3.58
N ILE A 123 -0.94 -6.63 -2.84
CA ILE A 123 0.41 -6.21 -3.20
C ILE A 123 1.32 -7.43 -3.30
N ILE A 124 2.06 -7.52 -4.41
CA ILE A 124 3.18 -8.42 -4.61
C ILE A 124 4.46 -7.65 -4.37
N THR A 125 5.39 -8.24 -3.63
CA THR A 125 6.73 -7.68 -3.41
C THR A 125 7.76 -8.77 -3.64
N LYS A 126 8.62 -8.57 -4.66
CA LYS A 126 9.78 -9.41 -4.97
C LYS A 126 11.01 -8.48 -5.01
N GLY A 127 11.68 -8.35 -3.86
CA GLY A 127 12.75 -7.38 -3.68
C GLY A 127 12.29 -5.95 -3.98
N ASN A 128 12.92 -5.29 -4.95
CA ASN A 128 12.57 -3.94 -5.39
C ASN A 128 11.38 -3.88 -6.35
N LEU A 129 10.90 -5.01 -6.86
CA LEU A 129 9.71 -5.05 -7.69
C LEU A 129 8.46 -5.05 -6.82
N LYS A 130 7.53 -4.13 -7.08
CA LYS A 130 6.19 -4.11 -6.49
C LYS A 130 5.12 -4.07 -7.56
N ILE A 131 4.07 -4.87 -7.37
CA ILE A 131 2.89 -4.88 -8.23
C ILE A 131 1.65 -4.72 -7.35
N GLY A 132 0.83 -3.73 -7.66
CA GLY A 132 -0.47 -3.52 -7.03
C GLY A 132 -1.59 -4.12 -7.87
N VAL A 133 -2.47 -4.91 -7.27
CA VAL A 133 -3.64 -5.49 -7.94
C VAL A 133 -4.90 -4.87 -7.36
N SER A 134 -5.70 -4.22 -8.21
CA SER A 134 -6.98 -3.64 -7.83
C SER A 134 -8.09 -4.18 -8.72
N THR A 135 -9.17 -4.65 -8.10
CA THR A 135 -10.42 -5.03 -8.76
C THR A 135 -11.51 -3.97 -8.60
N ASN A 136 -11.13 -2.74 -8.22
CA ASN A 136 -12.05 -1.64 -7.91
C ASN A 136 -13.10 -2.03 -6.84
N GLY A 137 -12.68 -2.79 -5.83
CA GLY A 137 -13.56 -3.28 -4.76
C GLY A 137 -14.50 -4.42 -5.17
N LYS A 138 -14.56 -4.81 -6.47
CA LYS A 138 -15.52 -5.81 -6.95
C LYS A 138 -15.24 -7.24 -6.46
N SER A 139 -13.98 -7.62 -6.29
CA SER A 139 -13.65 -8.98 -5.86
C SER A 139 -12.29 -9.05 -5.15
N PRO A 140 -12.28 -8.96 -3.81
CA PRO A 140 -11.07 -9.22 -3.03
C PRO A 140 -10.46 -10.60 -3.29
N THR A 141 -11.31 -11.61 -3.53
CA THR A 141 -10.88 -12.98 -3.84
C THR A 141 -10.10 -13.06 -5.14
N ILE A 142 -10.56 -12.41 -6.21
CA ILE A 142 -9.83 -12.37 -7.49
C ILE A 142 -8.52 -11.61 -7.32
N ALA A 143 -8.51 -10.48 -6.61
CA ALA A 143 -7.29 -9.74 -6.33
C ALA A 143 -6.25 -10.61 -5.58
N LYS A 144 -6.70 -11.40 -4.59
CA LYS A 144 -5.87 -12.36 -3.86
C LYS A 144 -5.32 -13.45 -4.78
N ARG A 145 -6.17 -14.08 -5.63
CA ARG A 145 -5.73 -15.13 -6.58
C ARG A 145 -4.74 -14.61 -7.61
N MET A 146 -4.96 -13.41 -8.14
CA MET A 146 -4.00 -12.77 -9.05
C MET A 146 -2.67 -12.49 -8.36
N ARG A 147 -2.69 -12.07 -7.09
CA ARG A 147 -1.47 -11.92 -6.30
C ARG A 147 -0.73 -13.25 -6.17
N GLU A 148 -1.40 -14.33 -5.75
CA GLU A 148 -0.82 -15.66 -5.59
C GLU A 148 -0.21 -16.15 -6.90
N TYR A 149 -0.92 -16.04 -8.01
CA TYR A 149 -0.45 -16.42 -9.34
C TYR A 149 0.81 -15.65 -9.76
N LEU A 150 0.82 -14.32 -9.56
CA LEU A 150 1.98 -13.50 -9.92
C LEU A 150 3.16 -13.71 -8.96
N GLU A 151 2.92 -13.99 -7.68
CA GLU A 151 3.98 -14.36 -6.73
C GLU A 151 4.70 -15.65 -7.16
N GLU A 152 3.97 -16.64 -7.71
CA GLU A 152 4.51 -17.88 -8.21
C GLU A 152 5.20 -17.72 -9.59
N ALA A 153 4.60 -16.93 -10.48
CA ALA A 153 5.12 -16.73 -11.84
C ALA A 153 6.39 -15.87 -11.89
N LEU A 154 6.60 -15.01 -10.92
CA LEU A 154 7.76 -14.11 -10.87
C LEU A 154 8.98 -14.83 -10.26
N PRO A 155 10.19 -14.70 -10.88
CA PRO A 155 11.40 -15.31 -10.34
C PRO A 155 11.79 -14.71 -8.97
N GLU A 156 12.42 -15.55 -8.13
CA GLU A 156 12.87 -15.11 -6.80
C GLU A 156 14.00 -14.08 -6.87
N ASP A 157 14.87 -14.18 -7.85
CA ASP A 157 16.05 -13.32 -8.09
C ASP A 157 15.74 -12.06 -8.91
N THR A 158 14.52 -11.57 -8.80
CA THR A 158 14.09 -10.31 -9.47
C THR A 158 15.02 -9.13 -9.15
N ASN A 159 15.62 -9.07 -7.96
CA ASN A 159 16.59 -8.03 -7.61
C ASN A 159 17.85 -8.10 -8.47
N VAL A 160 18.43 -9.29 -8.67
CA VAL A 160 19.63 -9.47 -9.49
C VAL A 160 19.40 -8.95 -10.90
N LEU A 161 18.20 -9.22 -11.44
CA LEU A 161 17.81 -8.70 -12.73
C LEU A 161 17.71 -7.17 -12.75
N LEU A 162 17.03 -6.58 -11.79
CA LEU A 162 16.87 -5.11 -11.70
C LEU A 162 18.24 -4.43 -11.54
N ASP A 163 19.12 -4.97 -10.69
CA ASP A 163 20.47 -4.45 -10.47
C ASP A 163 21.32 -4.56 -11.74
N ASN A 164 21.22 -5.66 -12.49
CA ASN A 164 21.92 -5.83 -13.75
C ASN A 164 21.39 -4.84 -14.81
N MET A 165 20.09 -4.65 -14.89
CA MET A 165 19.48 -3.65 -15.79
C MET A 165 19.93 -2.24 -15.44
N GLN A 166 20.02 -1.91 -14.15
CA GLN A 166 20.55 -0.62 -13.71
C GLN A 166 22.01 -0.45 -14.11
N LYS A 167 22.88 -1.44 -13.89
CA LYS A 167 24.29 -1.40 -14.31
C LYS A 167 24.43 -1.19 -15.82
N ILE A 168 23.65 -1.92 -16.63
CA ILE A 168 23.63 -1.74 -18.08
C ILE A 168 23.24 -0.30 -18.43
N ARG A 169 22.15 0.21 -17.84
CA ARG A 169 21.68 1.58 -18.06
C ARG A 169 22.76 2.63 -17.73
N ASP A 170 23.50 2.42 -16.64
CA ASP A 170 24.53 3.36 -16.18
C ASP A 170 25.78 3.34 -17.08
N GLN A 171 26.06 2.21 -17.76
CA GLN A 171 27.17 2.06 -18.71
C GLN A 171 26.83 2.61 -20.11
N ILE A 172 25.56 2.72 -20.49
CA ILE A 172 25.16 3.27 -21.80
C ILE A 172 25.47 4.77 -21.82
N LYS A 173 26.34 5.17 -22.76
CA LYS A 173 26.59 6.57 -23.09
C LYS A 173 25.50 7.07 -24.03
N GLY A 174 25.10 8.33 -23.87
CA GLY A 174 24.09 8.95 -24.71
C GLY A 174 22.94 9.56 -23.94
N ASP A 175 21.96 10.07 -24.65
CA ASP A 175 20.77 10.70 -24.10
C ASP A 175 19.75 9.66 -23.58
N PHE A 176 18.63 10.14 -23.06
CA PHE A 176 17.57 9.30 -22.52
C PHE A 176 16.99 8.34 -23.58
N ASN A 177 16.83 8.80 -24.82
CA ASN A 177 16.21 8.01 -25.89
C ASN A 177 17.11 6.87 -26.35
N GLU A 178 18.42 7.11 -26.46
CA GLU A 178 19.41 6.09 -26.78
C GLU A 178 19.47 5.01 -25.70
N LYS A 179 19.45 5.40 -24.41
CA LYS A 179 19.38 4.46 -23.29
C LYS A 179 18.13 3.60 -23.33
N VAL A 180 16.96 4.20 -23.58
CA VAL A 180 15.69 3.46 -23.70
C VAL A 180 15.75 2.47 -24.86
N LYS A 181 16.31 2.84 -26.03
CA LYS A 181 16.41 1.95 -27.19
C LYS A 181 17.23 0.69 -26.87
N VAL A 182 18.43 0.87 -26.33
CA VAL A 182 19.33 -0.24 -25.96
C VAL A 182 18.69 -1.14 -24.90
N LEU A 183 18.05 -0.57 -23.87
CA LEU A 183 17.38 -1.35 -22.83
C LEU A 183 16.19 -2.15 -23.38
N ASN A 184 15.41 -1.59 -24.32
CA ASN A 184 14.32 -2.30 -24.97
C ASN A 184 14.86 -3.46 -25.85
N GLU A 185 15.98 -3.30 -26.53
CA GLU A 185 16.60 -4.38 -27.29
C GLU A 185 17.06 -5.52 -26.40
N VAL A 186 17.77 -5.20 -25.29
CA VAL A 186 18.24 -6.20 -24.31
C VAL A 186 17.11 -6.96 -23.64
N THR A 187 15.97 -6.29 -23.38
CA THR A 187 14.81 -6.91 -22.71
C THR A 187 13.78 -7.51 -23.66
N SER A 188 13.99 -7.41 -24.98
CA SER A 188 13.00 -7.83 -25.99
C SER A 188 12.64 -9.32 -25.90
N SER A 189 13.58 -10.19 -25.47
CA SER A 189 13.36 -11.62 -25.28
C SER A 189 12.40 -11.97 -24.14
N TRP A 190 12.20 -11.05 -23.21
CA TRP A 190 11.27 -11.25 -22.08
C TRP A 190 9.80 -11.24 -22.49
N LEU A 191 9.49 -10.46 -23.53
CA LEU A 191 8.14 -10.33 -24.06
C LEU A 191 7.82 -11.39 -25.13
N LYS A 192 8.85 -12.03 -25.69
CA LYS A 192 8.69 -13.17 -26.57
C LYS A 192 8.62 -14.40 -25.68
N GLY A 193 7.41 -14.94 -25.49
CA GLY A 193 7.24 -16.20 -24.76
C GLY A 193 8.26 -17.25 -25.26
N LYS A 194 8.70 -18.11 -24.38
CA LYS A 194 9.48 -19.28 -24.77
C LYS A 194 8.60 -20.07 -25.76
N GLU A 195 8.94 -20.02 -27.05
CA GLU A 195 8.52 -21.01 -28.03
C GLU A 195 9.08 -22.38 -27.63
#